data_9a0f02ee3b72ba876353f65926b70e83
#
_entry.id   9a0f02ee3b72ba876353f65926b70e83
#
_cell.length_a   1.000
_cell.length_b   1.000
_cell.length_c   1.000
_cell.angle_alpha   90.00
_cell.angle_beta   90.00
_cell.angle_gamma   90.00
#
_symmetry.space_group_name_H-M   'P 1'
#
loop_
_entity.id
_entity.type
_entity.pdbx_description
1 polymer ?
#
loop_
_entity_poly.entity_id
_entity_poly.type
_entity_poly.pdbx_seq_one_letter_code
_entity_poly.pdbx_strand_id
1 'polypeptide(L)'
;MRRFALGMMTSAALMAGLASQVQASSKDYSKSTKTDLVTKIMGNKSYQVYSSLKLEEVTKKVKTKTKEKKKYTVKKKVAVKKNSKKGKTKYKTVKQVKYKWVTKTAYKNVKKKEWKFGKKLTASADFRYAHVQSKSYKVKGGKRYYYIYVDGRPVGYVNEKAFALSKANVVSQVSLVNNPSDSVGFNAEDAINYVTDQHGSLVDNDSVEISCKSAKLNISDTGYVSSRKAGTAVLTFKYGKAKATSKLTVRRDAKEGISSADVTPVKTDLPEIETWSASDGASLSSSSTITSKDAVSSSHKYWATDMSGNAKGADIETIFYHPAVLSAPGSSNLEAKVSSAVQGIDFYDNDLVTSNLDLGQADNREARGHMVYYNMRKVKKCNWQLIPSKMLSFNTWLSYIKNIKVSPYMKLGHGQSVGSTKKYVYVLANWNRSNNWSNSQELIRVKKSTMEIDKIWTFKVWNGSAKYPRIFLNADVIDDNTLIALFHNASKHRYEYWKITRSGDSFKAKEVGATGSDLISNSTEVQGFVWDSAYDVYYIAFNDYLFKIGAGLDGGTEAGKLLNYYKFDTGREFEGLGSYKGELYVNLNHPTETLKVDHITK
;
A
#
# COMPACT_ATOMS: atom_id res chain seq x y z
N MET A 1 13.40 -16.83 -29.76
CA MET A 1 12.65 -17.60 -28.75
C MET A 1 13.53 -18.72 -28.23
N ARG A 2 13.86 -18.82 -26.98
CA ARG A 2 14.84 -19.59 -26.20
C ARG A 2 16.13 -18.82 -25.92
N ARG A 3 16.12 -18.09 -24.79
CA ARG A 3 17.30 -17.79 -23.95
C ARG A 3 16.94 -16.69 -22.91
N PHE A 4 15.89 -16.93 -22.07
CA PHE A 4 15.66 -16.15 -20.83
C PHE A 4 14.99 -17.03 -19.76
N ALA A 5 15.47 -18.23 -19.59
CA ALA A 5 14.93 -19.16 -18.60
C ALA A 5 16.07 -19.82 -17.79
N LEU A 6 17.03 -19.04 -17.32
CA LEU A 6 18.11 -19.61 -16.48
C LEU A 6 18.66 -18.60 -15.45
N GLY A 7 17.80 -17.83 -14.82
CA GLY A 7 18.19 -16.88 -13.77
C GLY A 7 17.31 -16.89 -12.53
N MET A 8 16.24 -17.67 -12.48
CA MET A 8 15.29 -17.69 -11.35
C MET A 8 15.16 -19.03 -10.61
N MET A 9 16.08 -19.96 -10.79
CA MET A 9 16.00 -21.28 -10.16
C MET A 9 16.96 -21.53 -9.00
N THR A 10 17.56 -20.52 -8.39
CA THR A 10 18.46 -20.73 -7.24
C THR A 10 17.98 -20.18 -5.91
N SER A 11 16.80 -19.55 -5.83
CA SER A 11 16.22 -19.10 -4.55
C SER A 11 15.04 -19.95 -4.06
N ALA A 12 14.46 -20.79 -4.88
CA ALA A 12 13.29 -21.61 -4.50
C ALA A 12 13.64 -22.95 -3.84
N ALA A 13 14.90 -23.35 -3.85
CA ALA A 13 15.31 -24.67 -3.32
C ALA A 13 15.69 -24.67 -1.82
N LEU A 14 15.59 -23.52 -1.12
CA LEU A 14 15.93 -23.45 0.31
C LEU A 14 14.70 -23.30 1.24
N MET A 15 13.49 -23.34 0.73
CA MET A 15 12.26 -23.11 1.53
C MET A 15 11.35 -24.35 1.65
N ALA A 16 11.74 -25.50 1.12
CA ALA A 16 11.01 -26.75 1.34
C ALA A 16 11.53 -27.54 2.55
N GLY A 17 11.83 -26.85 3.64
CA GLY A 17 12.23 -27.42 4.93
C GLY A 17 11.05 -27.39 5.89
N LEU A 18 10.26 -28.45 5.91
CA LEU A 18 9.44 -28.96 7.03
C LEU A 18 9.08 -27.93 8.11
N ALA A 19 7.88 -27.37 8.02
CA ALA A 19 7.20 -26.81 9.16
C ALA A 19 6.90 -27.91 10.18
N SER A 20 7.91 -28.36 10.92
CA SER A 20 7.69 -29.16 12.12
C SER A 20 6.99 -28.25 13.13
N GLN A 21 5.71 -28.49 13.34
CA GLN A 21 4.94 -27.89 14.42
C GLN A 21 5.55 -28.31 15.75
N VAL A 22 6.47 -27.51 16.28
CA VAL A 22 6.87 -27.65 17.68
C VAL A 22 5.74 -27.06 18.52
N GLN A 23 4.83 -27.91 18.97
CA GLN A 23 3.93 -27.56 20.06
C GLN A 23 4.78 -27.28 21.30
N ALA A 24 5.05 -26.01 21.58
CA ALA A 24 5.65 -25.64 22.85
C ALA A 24 4.66 -25.98 23.98
N SER A 25 5.04 -26.86 24.86
CA SER A 25 4.23 -27.19 26.03
C SER A 25 3.97 -25.94 26.87
N SER A 26 2.77 -25.76 27.35
CA SER A 26 2.33 -24.62 28.15
C SER A 26 3.08 -24.37 29.46
N LYS A 27 4.04 -25.20 29.80
CA LYS A 27 4.75 -25.18 31.11
C LYS A 27 6.15 -24.56 31.06
N ASP A 28 6.74 -24.31 29.89
CA ASP A 28 8.12 -23.82 29.80
C ASP A 28 8.18 -22.31 29.48
N TYR A 29 7.88 -21.51 30.50
CA TYR A 29 7.83 -20.03 30.40
C TYR A 29 9.20 -19.35 30.27
N SER A 30 10.29 -20.10 30.39
CA SER A 30 11.64 -19.55 30.48
C SER A 30 12.46 -19.64 29.21
N LYS A 31 12.06 -20.44 28.24
CA LYS A 31 12.83 -20.68 27.01
C LYS A 31 12.47 -19.73 25.90
N SER A 32 13.49 -19.30 25.17
CA SER A 32 13.37 -18.65 23.87
C SER A 32 13.26 -19.73 22.81
N THR A 33 12.24 -19.67 21.97
CA THR A 33 12.09 -20.60 20.84
C THR A 33 12.63 -19.92 19.60
N LYS A 34 13.63 -20.52 18.99
CA LYS A 34 14.08 -20.15 17.64
C LYS A 34 13.18 -20.83 16.63
N THR A 35 12.80 -20.11 15.61
CA THR A 35 12.05 -20.60 14.47
C THR A 35 12.81 -20.22 13.21
N ASP A 36 12.49 -20.87 12.11
CA ASP A 36 12.92 -20.36 10.80
C ASP A 36 12.38 -18.96 10.58
N LEU A 37 13.00 -18.22 9.67
CA LEU A 37 12.53 -16.91 9.30
C LEU A 37 11.13 -17.02 8.69
N VAL A 38 10.15 -16.48 9.39
CA VAL A 38 8.74 -16.53 8.98
C VAL A 38 8.24 -15.12 8.78
N THR A 39 7.59 -14.89 7.65
CA THR A 39 6.86 -13.65 7.39
C THR A 39 5.49 -13.71 8.05
N LYS A 40 5.16 -12.66 8.78
CA LYS A 40 3.88 -12.47 9.45
C LYS A 40 3.26 -11.16 9.04
N ILE A 41 1.94 -11.08 9.08
CA ILE A 41 1.20 -9.87 8.77
C ILE A 41 0.79 -9.18 10.07
N MET A 42 1.10 -7.89 10.20
CA MET A 42 0.62 -7.09 11.32
C MET A 42 -0.88 -6.85 11.20
N GLY A 43 -1.62 -7.10 12.28
CA GLY A 43 -3.05 -6.82 12.37
C GLY A 43 -3.35 -5.35 12.63
N ASN A 44 -4.63 -5.02 12.69
CA ASN A 44 -5.11 -3.65 12.94
C ASN A 44 -5.24 -3.29 14.43
N LYS A 45 -5.11 -4.26 15.33
CA LYS A 45 -5.19 -4.03 16.78
C LYS A 45 -3.87 -3.49 17.33
N SER A 46 -3.98 -2.52 18.23
CA SER A 46 -2.81 -1.89 18.84
C SER A 46 -2.30 -2.69 20.05
N TYR A 47 -1.06 -3.12 19.97
CA TYR A 47 -0.30 -3.74 21.06
C TYR A 47 1.03 -3.03 21.24
N GLN A 48 1.51 -2.96 22.47
CA GLN A 48 2.79 -2.34 22.76
C GLN A 48 3.97 -3.17 22.20
N VAL A 49 4.89 -2.51 21.53
CA VAL A 49 6.18 -3.05 21.10
C VAL A 49 7.25 -2.68 22.11
N TYR A 50 8.09 -3.64 22.52
CA TYR A 50 9.12 -3.49 23.54
C TYR A 50 10.51 -3.72 22.96
N SER A 51 11.49 -2.92 23.40
CA SER A 51 12.88 -3.04 22.93
C SER A 51 13.53 -4.37 23.26
N SER A 52 13.13 -4.98 24.36
CA SER A 52 13.65 -6.26 24.80
C SER A 52 12.65 -7.05 25.67
N LEU A 53 12.90 -8.34 25.78
CA LEU A 53 12.26 -9.20 26.75
C LEU A 53 13.36 -10.06 27.35
N LYS A 54 13.82 -9.71 28.57
CA LYS A 54 14.94 -10.34 29.26
C LYS A 54 14.45 -11.14 30.47
N LEU A 55 15.15 -12.23 30.75
CA LEU A 55 14.90 -13.02 31.95
C LEU A 55 15.72 -12.41 33.10
N GLU A 56 15.04 -11.88 34.09
CA GLU A 56 15.65 -11.26 35.25
C GLU A 56 15.30 -12.01 36.52
N GLU A 57 16.23 -12.03 37.48
CA GLU A 57 15.97 -12.55 38.80
C GLU A 57 15.24 -11.49 39.63
N VAL A 58 14.06 -11.82 40.10
CA VAL A 58 13.26 -10.94 40.97
C VAL A 58 13.02 -11.61 42.30
N THR A 59 13.21 -10.85 43.36
CA THR A 59 12.90 -11.31 44.71
C THR A 59 11.44 -11.01 45.05
N LYS A 60 10.65 -12.07 45.27
CA LYS A 60 9.25 -11.94 45.68
C LYS A 60 9.06 -12.37 47.12
N LYS A 61 8.32 -11.58 47.86
CA LYS A 61 7.84 -11.96 49.17
C LYS A 61 6.67 -12.95 48.99
N VAL A 62 6.91 -14.22 49.33
CA VAL A 62 5.88 -15.25 49.27
C VAL A 62 5.33 -15.47 50.69
N LYS A 63 4.03 -15.42 50.81
CA LYS A 63 3.33 -15.64 52.05
C LYS A 63 3.37 -17.12 52.36
N THR A 64 4.01 -17.48 53.47
CA THR A 64 4.03 -18.86 54.00
C THR A 64 3.15 -18.89 55.23
N LYS A 65 2.36 -19.97 55.35
CA LYS A 65 1.54 -20.24 56.52
C LYS A 65 2.18 -21.41 57.27
N THR A 66 2.68 -21.15 58.46
CA THR A 66 3.17 -22.18 59.34
C THR A 66 2.17 -22.37 60.48
N LYS A 67 1.94 -23.62 60.88
CA LYS A 67 1.15 -23.92 62.09
C LYS A 67 2.08 -24.03 63.27
N GLU A 68 1.86 -23.23 64.28
CA GLU A 68 2.60 -23.23 65.54
C GLU A 68 1.66 -23.60 66.68
N LYS A 69 2.16 -24.50 67.57
CA LYS A 69 1.42 -24.82 68.81
C LYS A 69 1.59 -23.68 69.80
N LYS A 70 0.53 -22.94 70.07
CA LYS A 70 0.55 -21.88 71.08
C LYS A 70 -0.01 -22.43 72.39
N LYS A 71 0.79 -22.31 73.46
CA LYS A 71 0.42 -22.65 74.83
C LYS A 71 -0.55 -21.60 75.34
N TYR A 72 -1.65 -22.04 75.95
CA TYR A 72 -2.54 -21.16 76.66
C TYR A 72 -3.04 -21.84 77.94
N THR A 73 -3.34 -21.10 78.96
CA THR A 73 -3.75 -21.58 80.29
C THR A 73 -5.25 -21.41 80.43
N VAL A 74 -5.93 -22.52 80.81
CA VAL A 74 -7.35 -22.49 81.10
C VAL A 74 -7.51 -22.76 82.60
N LYS A 75 -8.27 -21.94 83.27
CA LYS A 75 -8.64 -22.16 84.66
C LYS A 75 -9.78 -23.19 84.68
N LYS A 76 -9.51 -24.40 85.30
CA LYS A 76 -10.51 -25.41 85.43
C LYS A 76 -10.85 -25.55 86.92
N LYS A 77 -12.15 -25.50 87.28
CA LYS A 77 -12.61 -25.78 88.60
C LYS A 77 -12.63 -27.30 88.77
N VAL A 78 -11.87 -27.82 89.73
CA VAL A 78 -11.83 -29.28 90.06
C VAL A 78 -12.46 -29.41 91.42
N ALA A 79 -13.40 -30.36 91.54
CA ALA A 79 -14.04 -30.67 92.80
C ALA A 79 -13.03 -31.32 93.77
N VAL A 80 -12.90 -30.78 94.96
CA VAL A 80 -12.12 -31.36 96.03
C VAL A 80 -13.05 -32.29 96.80
N LYS A 81 -12.62 -33.58 97.02
CA LYS A 81 -13.40 -34.59 97.73
C LYS A 81 -13.99 -34.02 98.99
N LYS A 82 -15.28 -34.27 99.21
CA LYS A 82 -16.01 -33.99 100.44
C LYS A 82 -15.46 -34.79 101.61
N ASN A 83 -15.10 -34.09 102.65
CA ASN A 83 -15.18 -34.70 103.97
C ASN A 83 -16.40 -34.15 104.65
N SER A 84 -17.37 -35.09 104.87
CA SER A 84 -18.52 -35.14 105.75
C SER A 84 -19.41 -33.92 106.01
N LYS A 85 -20.65 -34.17 105.97
CA LYS A 85 -21.78 -33.60 106.77
C LYS A 85 -22.38 -32.24 106.50
N LYS A 86 -22.02 -31.52 105.51
CA LYS A 86 -22.92 -30.43 105.00
C LYS A 86 -22.67 -30.21 103.49
N GLY A 87 -23.52 -30.66 102.70
CA GLY A 87 -23.81 -30.61 101.27
C GLY A 87 -23.19 -29.56 100.30
N LYS A 88 -22.12 -28.89 100.55
CA LYS A 88 -21.53 -27.92 99.58
C LYS A 88 -20.20 -28.44 99.03
N THR A 89 -20.15 -28.69 97.73
CA THR A 89 -18.94 -29.09 97.02
C THR A 89 -17.99 -27.89 96.89
N LYS A 90 -16.81 -28.00 97.53
CA LYS A 90 -15.76 -26.96 97.34
C LYS A 90 -14.99 -27.24 96.05
N TYR A 91 -14.81 -26.21 95.23
CA TYR A 91 -14.03 -26.27 93.99
C TYR A 91 -12.70 -25.53 94.16
N LYS A 92 -11.60 -26.18 93.72
CA LYS A 92 -10.29 -25.54 93.63
C LYS A 92 -10.04 -25.18 92.16
N THR A 93 -9.63 -23.99 91.92
CA THR A 93 -9.26 -23.54 90.57
C THR A 93 -7.85 -24.08 90.29
N VAL A 94 -7.72 -24.93 89.28
CA VAL A 94 -6.42 -25.44 88.84
C VAL A 94 -6.14 -24.83 87.45
N LYS A 95 -4.94 -24.37 87.25
CA LYS A 95 -4.47 -23.88 85.95
C LYS A 95 -4.09 -25.15 85.13
N GLN A 96 -4.82 -25.40 84.03
CA GLN A 96 -4.51 -26.47 83.11
C GLN A 96 -3.89 -25.86 81.86
N VAL A 97 -2.72 -26.32 81.45
CA VAL A 97 -2.06 -25.91 80.20
C VAL A 97 -2.68 -26.67 79.06
N LYS A 98 -3.15 -25.95 78.09
CA LYS A 98 -3.64 -26.51 76.82
C LYS A 98 -2.86 -25.94 75.65
N TYR A 99 -2.87 -26.63 74.52
CA TYR A 99 -2.23 -26.19 73.30
C TYR A 99 -3.27 -26.05 72.18
N LYS A 100 -3.19 -24.97 71.40
CA LYS A 100 -3.97 -24.80 70.17
C LYS A 100 -3.04 -24.53 69.02
N TRP A 101 -3.40 -25.07 67.88
CA TRP A 101 -2.70 -24.73 66.66
C TRP A 101 -3.12 -23.32 66.21
N VAL A 102 -2.14 -22.45 66.00
CA VAL A 102 -2.35 -21.09 65.46
C VAL A 102 -1.60 -21.00 64.17
N THR A 103 -2.27 -20.52 63.15
CA THR A 103 -1.63 -20.24 61.86
C THR A 103 -0.86 -18.94 61.95
N LYS A 104 0.46 -19.03 61.85
CA LYS A 104 1.34 -17.85 61.76
C LYS A 104 1.64 -17.58 60.32
N THR A 105 1.42 -16.34 59.90
CA THR A 105 1.79 -15.88 58.56
C THR A 105 3.22 -15.33 58.62
N ALA A 106 4.09 -15.89 57.82
CA ALA A 106 5.46 -15.40 57.59
C ALA A 106 5.64 -15.07 56.13
N TYR A 107 6.54 -14.18 55.85
CA TYR A 107 6.91 -13.83 54.48
C TYR A 107 8.36 -14.30 54.24
N LYS A 108 8.56 -15.08 53.18
CA LYS A 108 9.88 -15.52 52.77
C LYS A 108 10.23 -14.86 51.45
N ASN A 109 11.41 -14.30 51.34
CA ASN A 109 11.94 -13.83 50.08
C ASN A 109 12.35 -15.02 49.24
N VAL A 110 11.73 -15.15 48.06
CA VAL A 110 12.06 -16.19 47.08
C VAL A 110 12.55 -15.54 45.83
N LYS A 111 13.73 -15.91 45.40
CA LYS A 111 14.27 -15.50 44.09
C LYS A 111 13.56 -16.31 43.01
N LYS A 112 12.98 -15.59 42.02
CA LYS A 112 12.35 -16.21 40.85
C LYS A 112 12.86 -15.51 39.59
N LYS A 113 13.08 -16.29 38.54
CA LYS A 113 13.38 -15.71 37.21
C LYS A 113 12.08 -15.33 36.55
N GLU A 114 11.96 -14.09 36.11
CA GLU A 114 10.78 -13.57 35.41
C GLU A 114 11.20 -12.79 34.17
N TRP A 115 10.40 -12.94 33.11
CA TRP A 115 10.56 -12.12 31.92
C TRP A 115 10.18 -10.66 32.23
N LYS A 116 11.11 -9.74 32.00
CA LYS A 116 10.87 -8.29 32.09
C LYS A 116 10.89 -7.66 30.72
N PHE A 117 9.91 -6.80 30.47
CA PHE A 117 9.88 -5.99 29.27
C PHE A 117 10.86 -4.83 29.41
N GLY A 118 11.60 -4.57 28.36
CA GLY A 118 12.43 -3.38 28.23
C GLY A 118 11.58 -2.13 27.94
N LYS A 119 12.23 -1.11 27.39
CA LYS A 119 11.59 0.16 27.03
C LYS A 119 10.45 -0.04 26.03
N LYS A 120 9.36 0.67 26.23
CA LYS A 120 8.27 0.80 25.24
C LYS A 120 8.79 1.60 24.05
N LEU A 121 8.61 1.09 22.84
CA LEU A 121 9.08 1.75 21.60
C LEU A 121 7.93 2.43 20.87
N THR A 122 6.93 1.64 20.48
CA THR A 122 5.81 2.09 19.66
C THR A 122 4.63 1.14 19.79
N ALA A 123 3.53 1.44 19.14
CA ALA A 123 2.38 0.56 19.01
C ALA A 123 2.47 -0.32 17.76
N SER A 124 1.99 -1.55 17.81
CA SER A 124 1.93 -2.42 16.63
C SER A 124 1.06 -1.86 15.50
N ALA A 125 0.07 -1.04 15.85
CA ALA A 125 -0.78 -0.37 14.86
C ALA A 125 -0.03 0.59 13.94
N ASP A 126 1.18 1.02 14.34
CA ASP A 126 2.05 1.83 13.49
C ASP A 126 2.58 1.05 12.28
N PHE A 127 2.59 -0.28 12.38
CA PHE A 127 2.98 -1.22 11.31
C PHE A 127 1.77 -1.96 10.73
N ARG A 128 0.57 -1.43 10.88
CA ARG A 128 -0.65 -2.09 10.44
C ARG A 128 -0.54 -2.56 8.99
N TYR A 129 -0.84 -3.85 8.77
CA TYR A 129 -0.75 -4.56 7.49
C TYR A 129 0.66 -4.73 6.92
N ALA A 130 1.70 -4.26 7.59
CA ALA A 130 3.06 -4.51 7.14
C ALA A 130 3.41 -6.00 7.23
N HIS A 131 4.23 -6.43 6.30
CA HIS A 131 4.90 -7.72 6.35
C HIS A 131 6.06 -7.60 7.31
N VAL A 132 6.07 -8.41 8.34
CA VAL A 132 7.13 -8.42 9.34
C VAL A 132 7.76 -9.81 9.41
N GLN A 133 9.06 -9.84 9.56
CA GLN A 133 9.79 -11.09 9.71
C GLN A 133 10.05 -11.39 11.18
N SER A 134 10.06 -12.66 11.56
CA SER A 134 10.43 -13.11 12.90
C SER A 134 11.19 -14.43 12.87
N LYS A 135 12.25 -14.51 13.67
CA LYS A 135 13.07 -15.74 13.85
C LYS A 135 12.89 -16.40 15.21
N SER A 136 12.18 -15.76 16.11
CA SER A 136 12.06 -16.28 17.48
C SER A 136 10.89 -15.68 18.24
N TYR A 137 10.41 -16.42 19.22
CA TYR A 137 9.48 -15.88 20.20
C TYR A 137 9.87 -16.31 21.62
N LYS A 138 9.36 -15.58 22.60
CA LYS A 138 9.46 -15.89 24.02
C LYS A 138 8.07 -15.99 24.61
N VAL A 139 7.91 -16.87 25.61
CA VAL A 139 6.63 -17.03 26.28
C VAL A 139 6.67 -16.33 27.64
N LYS A 140 5.71 -15.44 27.89
CA LYS A 140 5.51 -14.76 29.17
C LYS A 140 4.03 -14.84 29.57
N GLY A 141 3.77 -15.49 30.70
CA GLY A 141 2.39 -15.65 31.20
C GLY A 141 1.46 -16.36 30.21
N GLY A 142 1.93 -17.41 29.56
CA GLY A 142 1.18 -18.17 28.55
C GLY A 142 0.99 -17.46 27.20
N LYS A 143 1.57 -16.27 27.01
CA LYS A 143 1.46 -15.49 25.78
C LYS A 143 2.78 -15.47 25.04
N ARG A 144 2.73 -15.65 23.72
CA ARG A 144 3.91 -15.55 22.84
C ARG A 144 4.21 -14.10 22.50
N TYR A 145 5.49 -13.74 22.54
CA TYR A 145 6.02 -12.45 22.15
C TYR A 145 7.12 -12.67 21.11
N TYR A 146 6.88 -12.21 19.90
CA TYR A 146 7.77 -12.36 18.76
C TYR A 146 8.68 -11.16 18.64
N TYR A 147 9.96 -11.40 18.38
CA TYR A 147 10.88 -10.35 17.97
C TYR A 147 10.71 -10.12 16.48
N ILE A 148 10.31 -8.91 16.10
CA ILE A 148 9.96 -8.59 14.71
C ILE A 148 11.02 -7.72 14.04
N TYR A 149 11.13 -7.92 12.74
CA TYR A 149 11.89 -7.10 11.79
C TYR A 149 10.90 -6.54 10.77
N VAL A 150 11.04 -5.28 10.40
CA VAL A 150 10.28 -4.62 9.33
C VAL A 150 11.28 -4.09 8.33
N ASP A 151 11.15 -4.46 7.06
CA ASP A 151 12.09 -4.11 5.99
C ASP A 151 13.56 -4.44 6.36
N GLY A 152 13.77 -5.62 6.95
CA GLY A 152 15.07 -6.07 7.44
C GLY A 152 15.57 -5.35 8.71
N ARG A 153 14.84 -4.35 9.21
CA ARG A 153 15.21 -3.57 10.39
C ARG A 153 14.68 -4.20 11.66
N PRO A 154 15.53 -4.44 12.68
CA PRO A 154 15.07 -4.93 13.97
C PRO A 154 14.20 -3.89 14.67
N VAL A 155 13.03 -4.29 15.13
CA VAL A 155 12.08 -3.41 15.81
C VAL A 155 11.96 -3.76 17.29
N GLY A 156 11.57 -4.99 17.63
CA GLY A 156 11.40 -5.38 19.02
C GLY A 156 10.38 -6.50 19.24
N TYR A 157 10.02 -6.71 20.50
CA TYR A 157 9.07 -7.76 20.90
C TYR A 157 7.64 -7.26 20.90
N VAL A 158 6.76 -7.99 20.24
CA VAL A 158 5.32 -7.74 20.18
C VAL A 158 4.53 -9.00 20.52
N ASN A 159 3.36 -8.84 21.14
CA ASN A 159 2.47 -9.96 21.44
C ASN A 159 1.94 -10.59 20.15
N GLU A 160 1.81 -11.92 20.11
CA GLU A 160 1.26 -12.68 18.97
C GLU A 160 -0.10 -12.14 18.47
N LYS A 161 -0.95 -11.67 19.40
CA LYS A 161 -2.26 -11.09 19.06
C LYS A 161 -2.19 -9.77 18.26
N ALA A 162 -0.98 -9.22 18.09
CA ALA A 162 -0.76 -8.08 17.21
C ALA A 162 -0.81 -8.48 15.73
N PHE A 163 -0.62 -9.75 15.41
CA PHE A 163 -0.69 -10.24 14.04
C PHE A 163 -2.13 -10.47 13.57
N ALA A 164 -2.31 -10.54 12.28
CA ALA A 164 -3.57 -10.92 11.64
C ALA A 164 -3.74 -12.44 11.72
N LEU A 165 -4.30 -12.94 12.81
CA LEU A 165 -4.43 -14.39 13.07
C LEU A 165 -5.60 -14.99 12.30
N SER A 166 -5.38 -16.08 11.56
CA SER A 166 -6.40 -16.77 10.74
C SER A 166 -7.22 -15.77 9.92
N LYS A 167 -6.53 -14.91 9.20
CA LYS A 167 -7.16 -13.82 8.46
C LYS A 167 -6.92 -13.98 6.96
N ALA A 168 -7.97 -13.88 6.17
CA ALA A 168 -7.87 -13.62 4.75
C ALA A 168 -8.23 -12.15 4.49
N ASN A 169 -7.46 -11.49 3.65
CA ASN A 169 -7.71 -10.15 3.16
C ASN A 169 -7.60 -10.19 1.64
N VAL A 170 -8.62 -9.73 0.97
CA VAL A 170 -8.70 -9.70 -0.48
C VAL A 170 -9.21 -8.34 -0.95
N VAL A 171 -8.95 -8.00 -2.19
CA VAL A 171 -9.53 -6.82 -2.83
C VAL A 171 -11.05 -6.97 -2.77
N SER A 172 -11.75 -5.98 -2.23
CA SER A 172 -13.19 -6.06 -1.98
C SER A 172 -14.03 -6.14 -3.26
N GLN A 173 -13.53 -5.56 -4.33
CA GLN A 173 -14.18 -5.50 -5.63
C GLN A 173 -13.16 -5.73 -6.75
N VAL A 174 -13.48 -6.62 -7.66
CA VAL A 174 -12.75 -6.84 -8.91
C VAL A 174 -13.71 -6.63 -10.05
N SER A 175 -13.28 -5.98 -11.11
CA SER A 175 -14.10 -5.79 -12.29
C SER A 175 -13.38 -6.20 -13.56
N LEU A 176 -14.15 -6.73 -14.49
CA LEU A 176 -13.75 -7.03 -15.86
C LEU A 176 -14.74 -6.34 -16.79
N VAL A 177 -14.26 -5.85 -17.93
CA VAL A 177 -15.13 -5.40 -19.00
C VAL A 177 -15.32 -6.55 -19.98
N ASN A 178 -16.56 -7.01 -20.13
CA ASN A 178 -16.89 -8.06 -21.07
C ASN A 178 -16.72 -7.59 -22.51
N ASN A 179 -15.93 -8.32 -23.27
CA ASN A 179 -15.90 -8.21 -24.72
C ASN A 179 -16.36 -9.53 -25.33
N PRO A 180 -17.44 -9.57 -26.11
CA PRO A 180 -17.92 -10.80 -26.73
C PRO A 180 -16.93 -11.47 -27.68
N SER A 181 -16.02 -10.74 -28.28
CA SER A 181 -15.01 -11.24 -29.21
C SER A 181 -13.77 -11.82 -28.53
N ASP A 182 -13.54 -11.44 -27.25
CA ASP A 182 -12.39 -11.89 -26.45
C ASP A 182 -12.83 -12.40 -25.08
N SER A 183 -12.33 -13.53 -24.66
CA SER A 183 -12.43 -13.97 -23.28
C SER A 183 -11.36 -13.24 -22.47
N VAL A 184 -11.75 -12.19 -21.77
CA VAL A 184 -10.89 -11.49 -20.84
C VAL A 184 -11.06 -12.08 -19.46
N GLY A 185 -9.95 -12.30 -18.81
CA GLY A 185 -9.94 -12.83 -17.45
C GLY A 185 -8.77 -12.31 -16.63
N PHE A 186 -8.69 -12.77 -15.41
CA PHE A 186 -7.58 -12.50 -14.49
C PHE A 186 -7.37 -13.72 -13.59
N ASN A 187 -6.18 -13.84 -13.01
CA ASN A 187 -5.94 -14.81 -11.96
C ASN A 187 -6.66 -14.40 -10.68
N ALA A 188 -7.49 -15.26 -10.14
CA ALA A 188 -8.23 -14.97 -8.91
C ALA A 188 -7.28 -14.72 -7.72
N GLU A 189 -6.09 -15.31 -7.74
CA GLU A 189 -5.04 -15.08 -6.75
C GLU A 189 -4.60 -13.62 -6.66
N ASP A 190 -4.63 -12.89 -7.79
CA ASP A 190 -4.31 -11.46 -7.83
C ASP A 190 -5.27 -10.60 -6.98
N ALA A 191 -6.42 -11.14 -6.60
CA ALA A 191 -7.30 -10.48 -5.65
C ALA A 191 -6.88 -10.71 -4.18
N ILE A 192 -5.92 -11.60 -3.90
CA ILE A 192 -5.46 -11.87 -2.55
C ILE A 192 -4.46 -10.81 -2.13
N ASN A 193 -4.79 -10.08 -1.06
CA ASN A 193 -3.84 -9.20 -0.40
C ASN A 193 -2.92 -10.00 0.52
N TYR A 194 -3.46 -10.85 1.34
CA TYR A 194 -2.75 -11.83 2.16
C TYR A 194 -3.72 -12.84 2.77
N VAL A 195 -3.21 -14.03 3.03
CA VAL A 195 -3.88 -15.02 3.88
C VAL A 195 -2.91 -15.44 4.97
N THR A 196 -3.38 -15.59 6.20
CA THR A 196 -2.55 -15.95 7.33
C THR A 196 -3.08 -17.16 8.08
N ASP A 197 -2.16 -17.92 8.66
CA ASP A 197 -2.44 -19.04 9.54
C ASP A 197 -2.91 -18.59 10.95
N GLN A 198 -3.10 -19.53 11.84
CA GLN A 198 -3.50 -19.29 13.23
C GLN A 198 -2.47 -18.52 14.08
N HIS A 199 -1.26 -18.35 13.59
CA HIS A 199 -0.17 -17.61 14.22
C HIS A 199 0.18 -16.31 13.49
N GLY A 200 -0.62 -15.94 12.49
CA GLY A 200 -0.42 -14.75 11.68
C GLY A 200 0.72 -14.87 10.67
N SER A 201 1.22 -16.09 10.41
CA SER A 201 2.21 -16.32 9.35
C SER A 201 1.53 -16.27 7.99
N LEU A 202 2.20 -15.65 7.04
CA LEU A 202 1.74 -15.58 5.66
C LEU A 202 1.67 -17.00 5.07
N VAL A 203 0.57 -17.26 4.39
CA VAL A 203 0.30 -18.52 3.68
C VAL A 203 0.55 -18.29 2.21
N ASP A 204 1.11 -19.27 1.54
CA ASP A 204 1.27 -19.26 0.10
C ASP A 204 -0.10 -19.27 -0.60
N ASN A 205 -0.27 -18.46 -1.63
CA ASN A 205 -1.53 -18.34 -2.34
C ASN A 205 -1.97 -19.65 -2.97
N ASP A 206 -1.05 -20.48 -3.45
CA ASP A 206 -1.33 -21.81 -3.99
C ASP A 206 -2.06 -22.74 -3.00
N SER A 207 -1.93 -22.44 -1.71
CA SER A 207 -2.60 -23.18 -0.63
C SER A 207 -4.01 -22.66 -0.33
N VAL A 208 -4.45 -21.58 -0.98
CA VAL A 208 -5.74 -20.96 -0.74
C VAL A 208 -6.80 -21.55 -1.66
N GLU A 209 -7.83 -22.13 -1.07
CA GLU A 209 -9.00 -22.61 -1.81
C GLU A 209 -9.78 -21.41 -2.37
N ILE A 210 -9.88 -21.30 -3.69
CA ILE A 210 -10.63 -20.27 -4.39
C ILE A 210 -11.85 -20.91 -5.04
N SER A 211 -13.02 -20.34 -4.80
CA SER A 211 -14.28 -20.85 -5.38
C SER A 211 -15.23 -19.74 -5.77
N CYS A 212 -16.04 -20.01 -6.79
CA CYS A 212 -17.11 -19.13 -7.21
C CYS A 212 -18.37 -19.95 -7.52
N LYS A 213 -19.48 -19.55 -6.91
CA LYS A 213 -20.79 -20.15 -7.19
C LYS A 213 -21.55 -19.30 -8.22
N SER A 214 -21.20 -19.41 -9.48
CA SER A 214 -21.93 -18.74 -10.55
C SER A 214 -21.93 -19.57 -11.82
N ALA A 215 -23.08 -19.82 -12.37
CA ALA A 215 -23.25 -20.48 -13.68
C ALA A 215 -22.76 -19.62 -14.88
N LYS A 216 -22.39 -18.36 -14.63
CA LYS A 216 -21.99 -17.39 -15.67
C LYS A 216 -20.48 -17.18 -15.74
N LEU A 217 -19.74 -17.64 -14.76
CA LEU A 217 -18.29 -17.47 -14.66
C LEU A 217 -17.61 -18.82 -14.69
N ASN A 218 -16.55 -18.91 -15.43
CA ASN A 218 -15.67 -20.07 -15.45
C ASN A 218 -14.42 -19.74 -14.61
N ILE A 219 -14.11 -20.62 -13.65
CA ILE A 219 -12.82 -20.64 -12.98
C ILE A 219 -12.11 -21.89 -13.48
N SER A 220 -10.93 -21.71 -14.05
CA SER A 220 -10.09 -22.83 -14.46
C SER A 220 -9.43 -23.48 -13.21
N ASP A 221 -8.89 -24.68 -13.40
CA ASP A 221 -8.11 -25.37 -12.35
C ASP A 221 -6.88 -24.58 -11.90
N THR A 222 -6.41 -23.63 -12.73
CA THR A 222 -5.31 -22.71 -12.42
C THR A 222 -5.79 -21.42 -11.75
N GLY A 223 -7.08 -21.31 -11.37
CA GLY A 223 -7.63 -20.10 -10.74
C GLY A 223 -7.92 -18.95 -11.71
N TYR A 224 -7.77 -19.15 -13.02
CA TYR A 224 -8.08 -18.11 -14.00
C TYR A 224 -9.60 -17.94 -14.13
N VAL A 225 -10.07 -16.71 -13.92
CA VAL A 225 -11.49 -16.35 -14.00
C VAL A 225 -11.75 -15.62 -15.30
N SER A 226 -12.70 -16.12 -16.06
CA SER A 226 -13.14 -15.48 -17.30
C SER A 226 -14.65 -15.49 -17.45
N SER A 227 -15.21 -14.56 -18.22
CA SER A 227 -16.62 -14.57 -18.58
C SER A 227 -16.88 -13.80 -19.86
N ARG A 228 -17.66 -14.41 -20.75
CA ARG A 228 -18.23 -13.77 -21.94
C ARG A 228 -19.56 -13.08 -21.67
N LYS A 229 -20.15 -13.29 -20.50
CA LYS A 229 -21.45 -12.73 -20.11
C LYS A 229 -21.28 -11.74 -18.98
N ALA A 230 -21.91 -10.58 -19.11
CA ALA A 230 -21.99 -9.63 -18.01
C ALA A 230 -22.79 -10.20 -16.84
N GLY A 231 -22.38 -9.83 -15.64
CA GLY A 231 -23.02 -10.27 -14.40
C GLY A 231 -22.14 -10.05 -13.19
N THR A 232 -22.65 -10.44 -12.05
CA THR A 232 -21.91 -10.37 -10.79
C THR A 232 -21.78 -11.74 -10.17
N ALA A 233 -20.69 -11.97 -9.48
CA ALA A 233 -20.44 -13.17 -8.70
C ALA A 233 -19.65 -12.85 -7.44
N VAL A 234 -19.55 -13.82 -6.54
CA VAL A 234 -18.74 -13.70 -5.33
C VAL A 234 -17.64 -14.75 -5.39
N LEU A 235 -16.41 -14.29 -5.44
CA LEU A 235 -15.25 -15.13 -5.24
C LEU A 235 -15.07 -15.37 -3.73
N THR A 236 -14.85 -16.60 -3.34
CA THR A 236 -14.60 -16.99 -1.96
C THR A 236 -13.19 -17.56 -1.85
N PHE A 237 -12.44 -17.03 -0.91
CA PHE A 237 -11.06 -17.42 -0.59
C PHE A 237 -11.04 -18.04 0.80
N LYS A 238 -10.45 -19.22 0.94
CA LYS A 238 -10.48 -19.96 2.20
C LYS A 238 -9.16 -20.69 2.47
N TYR A 239 -8.68 -20.58 3.70
CA TYR A 239 -7.57 -21.37 4.23
C TYR A 239 -7.82 -21.67 5.71
N GLY A 240 -8.06 -22.93 6.06
CA GLY A 240 -8.42 -23.30 7.41
C GLY A 240 -9.63 -22.51 7.94
N LYS A 241 -9.42 -21.67 8.96
CA LYS A 241 -10.46 -20.77 9.51
C LYS A 241 -10.49 -19.39 8.82
N ALA A 242 -9.46 -19.03 8.08
CA ALA A 242 -9.41 -17.78 7.36
C ALA A 242 -10.36 -17.83 6.17
N LYS A 243 -11.20 -16.81 6.02
CA LYS A 243 -12.15 -16.69 4.91
C LYS A 243 -12.35 -15.22 4.55
N ALA A 244 -12.41 -14.95 3.25
CA ALA A 244 -12.78 -13.64 2.71
C ALA A 244 -13.55 -13.81 1.41
N THR A 245 -14.20 -12.73 0.96
CA THR A 245 -14.93 -12.71 -0.29
C THR A 245 -14.61 -11.44 -1.07
N SER A 246 -14.56 -11.56 -2.39
CA SER A 246 -14.45 -10.44 -3.32
C SER A 246 -15.65 -10.43 -4.25
N LYS A 247 -16.22 -9.25 -4.46
CA LYS A 247 -17.28 -9.07 -5.44
C LYS A 247 -16.64 -8.92 -6.82
N LEU A 248 -16.88 -9.90 -7.68
CA LEU A 248 -16.52 -9.80 -9.08
C LEU A 248 -17.70 -9.24 -9.87
N THR A 249 -17.46 -8.21 -10.65
CA THR A 249 -18.44 -7.65 -11.58
C THR A 249 -17.88 -7.72 -12.99
N VAL A 250 -18.49 -8.52 -13.84
CA VAL A 250 -18.24 -8.47 -15.28
C VAL A 250 -19.19 -7.45 -15.87
N ARG A 251 -18.66 -6.34 -16.31
CA ARG A 251 -19.41 -5.20 -16.83
C ARG A 251 -19.63 -5.38 -18.31
N ARG A 252 -20.79 -4.95 -18.79
CA ARG A 252 -21.01 -4.85 -20.23
C ARG A 252 -20.11 -3.77 -20.80
N ASP A 253 -19.66 -3.97 -22.01
CA ASP A 253 -19.10 -2.89 -22.81
C ASP A 253 -20.14 -1.77 -22.93
N ALA A 254 -19.75 -0.54 -22.59
CA ALA A 254 -20.68 0.58 -22.61
C ALA A 254 -21.11 0.86 -24.05
N LYS A 255 -22.38 1.16 -24.23
CA LYS A 255 -22.95 1.54 -25.52
C LYS A 255 -23.02 3.06 -25.69
N GLU A 256 -22.67 3.79 -24.65
CA GLU A 256 -22.79 5.24 -24.62
C GLU A 256 -21.65 5.85 -25.43
N GLY A 257 -22.00 6.36 -26.56
CA GLY A 257 -21.18 7.21 -27.37
C GLY A 257 -21.43 8.62 -27.02
N ILE A 258 -20.39 9.35 -27.07
CA ILE A 258 -20.49 10.76 -26.93
C ILE A 258 -19.94 11.35 -28.20
N SER A 259 -20.87 11.74 -29.01
CA SER A 259 -20.56 12.54 -30.15
C SER A 259 -20.71 13.98 -29.74
N SER A 260 -19.70 14.73 -29.89
CA SER A 260 -19.89 16.09 -30.33
C SER A 260 -19.42 16.19 -31.77
N ALA A 261 -19.85 17.21 -32.48
CA ALA A 261 -19.18 17.61 -33.69
C ALA A 261 -17.68 17.74 -33.41
N ASP A 262 -16.84 17.32 -34.35
CA ASP A 262 -15.39 17.54 -34.26
C ASP A 262 -15.12 19.03 -33.97
N VAL A 263 -14.33 19.28 -32.95
CA VAL A 263 -13.83 20.63 -32.66
C VAL A 263 -12.86 21.03 -33.78
N THR A 264 -12.96 22.22 -34.31
CA THR A 264 -11.98 22.75 -35.24
C THR A 264 -10.64 22.92 -34.52
N PRO A 265 -9.58 22.24 -34.95
CA PRO A 265 -8.29 22.32 -34.27
C PRO A 265 -7.67 23.69 -34.52
N VAL A 266 -6.97 24.20 -33.52
CA VAL A 266 -6.15 25.41 -33.68
C VAL A 266 -4.86 25.02 -34.37
N LYS A 267 -4.43 25.86 -35.31
CA LYS A 267 -3.13 25.66 -35.98
C LYS A 267 -2.02 25.71 -34.93
N THR A 268 -1.23 24.65 -34.89
CA THR A 268 -0.09 24.54 -33.99
C THR A 268 1.17 24.74 -34.85
N ASP A 269 1.81 25.90 -34.74
CA ASP A 269 3.10 26.12 -35.39
C ASP A 269 4.18 25.50 -34.52
N LEU A 270 4.62 24.29 -34.88
CA LEU A 270 5.72 23.60 -34.20
C LEU A 270 7.03 23.94 -34.92
N PRO A 271 8.07 24.38 -34.20
CA PRO A 271 9.42 24.34 -34.70
C PRO A 271 9.87 22.91 -34.93
N GLU A 272 10.95 22.73 -35.66
CA GLU A 272 11.58 21.42 -35.82
C GLU A 272 12.06 20.93 -34.44
N ILE A 273 11.40 19.89 -33.90
CA ILE A 273 11.69 19.33 -32.59
C ILE A 273 12.45 18.03 -32.80
N GLU A 274 13.66 17.93 -32.24
CA GLU A 274 14.37 16.67 -32.16
C GLU A 274 13.55 15.65 -31.36
N THR A 275 13.36 14.49 -31.93
CA THR A 275 12.67 13.40 -31.24
C THR A 275 13.57 12.76 -30.20
N TRP A 276 13.05 12.68 -29.00
CA TRP A 276 13.65 11.84 -27.95
C TRP A 276 13.47 10.35 -28.32
N SER A 277 14.54 9.57 -28.27
CA SER A 277 14.45 8.13 -28.44
C SER A 277 14.57 7.43 -27.09
N ALA A 278 13.89 6.29 -26.93
CA ALA A 278 14.00 5.48 -25.71
C ALA A 278 15.43 5.00 -25.41
N SER A 279 16.30 5.01 -26.42
CA SER A 279 17.74 4.73 -26.25
C SER A 279 18.51 5.89 -25.64
N ASP A 280 17.96 7.12 -25.70
CA ASP A 280 18.56 8.32 -25.15
C ASP A 280 18.25 8.48 -23.66
N GLY A 281 17.22 7.79 -23.16
CA GLY A 281 16.95 7.66 -21.75
C GLY A 281 18.07 6.92 -21.06
N ALA A 282 19.13 7.66 -20.69
CA ALA A 282 20.18 7.09 -19.87
C ALA A 282 19.54 6.52 -18.62
N SER A 283 19.51 5.22 -18.53
CA SER A 283 19.29 4.55 -17.26
C SER A 283 20.38 5.08 -16.31
N LEU A 284 20.07 6.10 -15.54
CA LEU A 284 20.78 6.32 -14.31
C LEU A 284 20.58 5.01 -13.56
N SER A 285 21.61 4.17 -13.69
CA SER A 285 21.49 2.76 -13.32
C SER A 285 20.90 2.68 -11.92
N SER A 286 19.81 1.94 -11.81
CA SER A 286 19.28 1.48 -10.51
C SER A 286 20.32 0.78 -9.65
N SER A 287 21.49 0.52 -10.20
CA SER A 287 22.66 -0.09 -9.56
C SER A 287 23.53 0.88 -8.77
N SER A 288 23.32 2.18 -8.82
CA SER A 288 23.96 3.06 -7.84
C SER A 288 23.26 2.85 -6.50
N THR A 289 23.56 1.73 -5.88
CA THR A 289 23.23 1.48 -4.49
C THR A 289 23.93 2.57 -3.70
N ILE A 290 23.21 3.63 -3.38
CA ILE A 290 23.74 4.72 -2.57
C ILE A 290 24.02 4.14 -1.21
N THR A 291 25.28 3.88 -0.96
CA THR A 291 25.76 3.23 0.27
C THR A 291 26.19 4.24 1.31
N SER A 292 26.33 5.52 0.95
CA SER A 292 26.83 6.56 1.84
C SER A 292 25.77 7.61 2.19
N LYS A 293 25.88 8.14 3.41
CA LYS A 293 25.02 9.18 3.96
C LYS A 293 25.09 10.49 3.16
N ASP A 294 26.21 10.72 2.49
CA ASP A 294 26.50 11.97 1.80
C ASP A 294 25.80 12.07 0.43
N ALA A 295 25.50 10.93 -0.17
CA ALA A 295 24.74 10.87 -1.42
C ALA A 295 23.26 11.29 -1.28
N VAL A 296 22.78 11.46 -0.05
CA VAL A 296 21.37 11.78 0.28
C VAL A 296 21.11 13.29 0.30
N SER A 297 22.13 14.10 0.32
CA SER A 297 22.01 15.56 0.41
C SER A 297 21.81 16.24 -0.95
N SER A 298 21.99 15.52 -2.06
CA SER A 298 21.85 16.09 -3.39
C SER A 298 20.42 15.99 -3.91
N SER A 299 19.75 17.14 -4.03
CA SER A 299 18.60 17.29 -4.92
C SER A 299 19.11 17.43 -6.36
N HIS A 300 18.32 16.91 -7.30
CA HIS A 300 18.56 17.17 -8.70
C HIS A 300 17.91 18.50 -9.08
N LYS A 301 18.55 19.24 -9.97
CA LYS A 301 17.99 20.42 -10.60
C LYS A 301 18.38 20.42 -12.07
N TYR A 302 17.36 20.49 -12.93
CA TYR A 302 17.54 20.51 -14.37
C TYR A 302 16.90 21.77 -14.95
N TRP A 303 17.62 22.45 -15.84
CA TRP A 303 17.12 23.58 -16.58
C TRP A 303 16.63 23.17 -17.96
N ALA A 304 15.59 23.83 -18.43
CA ALA A 304 15.05 23.63 -19.76
C ALA A 304 15.31 24.84 -20.64
N THR A 305 15.55 24.57 -21.93
CA THR A 305 15.50 25.58 -22.97
C THR A 305 14.05 25.70 -23.43
N ASP A 306 13.53 26.94 -23.45
CA ASP A 306 12.17 27.21 -23.93
C ASP A 306 12.12 27.42 -25.47
N MET A 307 10.92 27.57 -25.99
CA MET A 307 10.66 27.75 -27.41
C MET A 307 11.38 28.98 -28.01
N SER A 308 11.71 29.99 -27.21
CA SER A 308 12.46 31.19 -27.66
C SER A 308 13.98 30.98 -27.63
N GLY A 309 14.46 29.84 -27.21
CA GLY A 309 15.87 29.53 -27.06
C GLY A 309 16.49 29.99 -25.74
N ASN A 310 15.69 30.41 -24.75
CA ASN A 310 16.17 30.75 -23.43
C ASN A 310 16.55 29.49 -22.66
N ALA A 311 17.83 29.28 -22.40
CA ALA A 311 18.36 28.10 -21.66
C ALA A 311 17.93 28.01 -20.19
N LYS A 312 17.20 29.01 -19.69
CA LYS A 312 16.61 29.04 -18.34
C LYS A 312 15.11 29.32 -18.38
N GLY A 313 14.43 28.82 -19.41
CA GLY A 313 13.00 29.03 -19.60
C GLY A 313 12.12 28.34 -18.54
N ALA A 314 12.61 27.26 -17.98
CA ALA A 314 12.01 26.56 -16.82
C ALA A 314 13.08 25.76 -16.08
N ASP A 315 12.80 25.31 -14.87
CA ASP A 315 13.57 24.31 -14.17
C ASP A 315 12.70 23.33 -13.42
N ILE A 316 13.25 22.16 -13.17
CA ILE A 316 12.66 21.14 -12.29
C ILE A 316 13.62 20.83 -11.17
N GLU A 317 13.14 20.84 -9.92
CA GLU A 317 13.95 20.60 -8.74
C GLU A 317 13.31 19.56 -7.82
N THR A 318 14.12 18.61 -7.33
CA THR A 318 13.66 17.52 -6.46
C THR A 318 13.02 18.06 -5.20
N ILE A 319 11.78 17.63 -4.94
CA ILE A 319 11.09 17.87 -3.66
C ILE A 319 10.96 16.60 -2.82
N PHE A 320 10.98 15.43 -3.46
CA PHE A 320 10.76 14.18 -2.77
C PHE A 320 11.34 13.00 -3.56
N TYR A 321 12.10 12.15 -2.87
CA TYR A 321 12.49 10.84 -3.38
C TYR A 321 11.52 9.78 -2.89
N HIS A 322 11.00 8.97 -3.80
CA HIS A 322 10.10 7.88 -3.42
C HIS A 322 10.86 6.75 -2.73
N PRO A 323 10.28 6.13 -1.69
CA PRO A 323 10.94 5.02 -1.02
C PRO A 323 11.16 3.84 -1.97
N ALA A 324 12.39 3.37 -2.07
CA ALA A 324 12.72 2.19 -2.86
C ALA A 324 12.07 0.89 -2.34
N VAL A 325 11.68 0.89 -1.09
CA VAL A 325 11.08 -0.28 -0.42
C VAL A 325 9.94 0.18 0.47
N LEU A 326 8.73 -0.13 0.07
CA LEU A 326 7.52 0.00 0.88
C LEU A 326 6.90 -1.37 1.06
N SER A 327 6.61 -1.72 2.32
CA SER A 327 5.79 -2.89 2.60
C SER A 327 4.34 -2.56 2.30
N ALA A 328 3.74 -3.32 1.39
CA ALA A 328 2.33 -3.20 1.07
C ALA A 328 1.53 -4.34 1.72
N PRO A 329 0.32 -4.07 2.21
CA PRO A 329 -0.64 -5.15 2.38
C PRO A 329 -1.08 -5.59 1.01
N GLY A 330 -0.72 -6.77 0.59
CA GLY A 330 -1.43 -7.28 -0.53
C GLY A 330 -0.68 -7.70 -1.75
N SER A 331 0.59 -7.93 -1.67
CA SER A 331 1.22 -8.72 -2.71
C SER A 331 1.28 -10.19 -2.28
N SER A 332 0.99 -11.07 -3.21
CA SER A 332 1.17 -12.51 -3.09
C SER A 332 2.63 -12.94 -2.88
N ASN A 333 3.54 -11.99 -2.99
CA ASN A 333 4.95 -12.20 -2.88
C ASN A 333 5.40 -12.02 -1.42
N LEU A 334 6.17 -12.96 -0.89
CA LEU A 334 6.77 -12.89 0.46
C LEU A 334 7.64 -11.65 0.67
N GLU A 335 8.11 -11.07 -0.39
CA GLU A 335 8.87 -9.83 -0.42
C GLU A 335 8.01 -8.62 -0.82
N ALA A 336 6.74 -8.64 -0.50
CA ALA A 336 5.76 -7.66 -0.92
C ALA A 336 6.24 -6.22 -0.80
N LYS A 337 6.75 -5.73 -1.89
CA LYS A 337 7.20 -4.36 -2.05
C LYS A 337 6.31 -3.69 -3.07
N VAL A 338 5.94 -2.46 -2.78
CA VAL A 338 5.39 -1.60 -3.81
C VAL A 338 6.45 -1.43 -4.88
N SER A 339 6.09 -1.60 -6.13
CA SER A 339 6.99 -1.34 -7.25
C SER A 339 7.53 0.10 -7.18
N SER A 340 8.78 0.29 -7.53
CA SER A 340 9.38 1.61 -7.71
C SER A 340 9.01 2.28 -9.04
N ALA A 341 8.30 1.59 -9.93
CA ALA A 341 7.83 2.12 -11.19
C ALA A 341 6.57 2.99 -10.95
N VAL A 342 6.77 4.25 -10.67
CA VAL A 342 5.70 5.24 -10.62
C VAL A 342 5.31 5.60 -12.04
N GLN A 343 4.01 5.59 -12.32
CA GLN A 343 3.45 5.93 -13.64
C GLN A 343 2.68 7.24 -13.63
N GLY A 344 1.97 7.53 -12.57
CA GLY A 344 1.19 8.75 -12.45
C GLY A 344 1.31 9.34 -11.05
N ILE A 345 1.23 10.64 -11.00
CA ILE A 345 1.23 11.42 -9.75
C ILE A 345 0.11 12.45 -9.76
N ASP A 346 -0.37 12.83 -8.58
CA ASP A 346 -1.19 14.01 -8.42
C ASP A 346 -1.11 14.56 -6.99
N PHE A 347 -1.49 15.83 -6.85
CA PHE A 347 -1.46 16.56 -5.60
C PHE A 347 -2.83 17.10 -5.21
N TYR A 348 -3.11 17.07 -3.92
CA TYR A 348 -4.18 17.84 -3.32
C TYR A 348 -3.71 18.38 -1.97
N ASP A 349 -3.55 19.69 -1.85
CA ASP A 349 -2.94 20.36 -0.69
C ASP A 349 -1.50 19.83 -0.44
N ASN A 350 -1.26 19.15 0.66
CA ASN A 350 0.02 18.53 0.98
C ASN A 350 -0.01 17.00 0.85
N ASP A 351 -0.96 16.49 0.12
CA ASP A 351 -1.10 15.07 -0.16
C ASP A 351 -0.57 14.77 -1.56
N LEU A 352 0.50 13.99 -1.65
CA LEU A 352 0.94 13.39 -2.91
C LEU A 352 0.33 12.00 -3.02
N VAL A 353 -0.21 11.67 -4.16
CA VAL A 353 -0.61 10.31 -4.51
C VAL A 353 0.12 9.85 -5.76
N THR A 354 0.45 8.57 -5.79
CA THR A 354 1.11 7.94 -6.94
C THR A 354 0.45 6.63 -7.30
N SER A 355 0.53 6.25 -8.55
CA SER A 355 0.30 4.88 -9.01
C SER A 355 1.65 4.20 -9.22
N ASN A 356 1.81 3.03 -8.67
CA ASN A 356 3.02 2.22 -8.75
C ASN A 356 2.69 0.91 -9.46
N LEU A 357 3.04 0.84 -10.73
CA LEU A 357 2.68 -0.30 -11.58
C LEU A 357 3.59 -1.50 -11.31
N ASP A 358 3.02 -2.69 -11.26
CA ASP A 358 3.78 -3.91 -11.34
C ASP A 358 4.19 -4.16 -12.81
N LEU A 359 5.47 -3.97 -13.10
CA LEU A 359 6.00 -4.07 -14.46
C LEU A 359 5.78 -5.44 -15.11
N GLY A 360 5.65 -6.50 -14.32
CA GLY A 360 5.28 -7.83 -14.81
C GLY A 360 3.87 -7.92 -15.39
N GLN A 361 3.03 -6.91 -15.11
CA GLN A 361 1.64 -6.80 -15.58
C GLN A 361 1.43 -5.67 -16.60
N ALA A 362 2.48 -4.93 -16.95
CA ALA A 362 2.38 -3.71 -17.74
C ALA A 362 1.68 -3.88 -19.10
N ASP A 363 1.85 -5.04 -19.73
CA ASP A 363 1.25 -5.33 -21.04
C ASP A 363 -0.09 -6.07 -20.95
N ASN A 364 -0.66 -6.18 -19.76
CA ASN A 364 -1.92 -6.86 -19.53
C ASN A 364 -3.05 -5.83 -19.31
N ARG A 365 -4.24 -6.07 -19.87
CA ARG A 365 -5.44 -5.26 -19.62
C ARG A 365 -5.82 -5.16 -18.16
N GLU A 366 -5.44 -6.15 -17.39
CA GLU A 366 -5.60 -6.22 -15.94
C GLU A 366 -4.34 -5.73 -15.21
N ALA A 367 -3.51 -4.92 -15.89
CA ALA A 367 -2.30 -4.35 -15.29
C ALA A 367 -2.58 -3.79 -13.90
N ARG A 368 -1.82 -4.25 -12.94
CA ARG A 368 -2.09 -4.08 -11.51
C ARG A 368 -0.89 -3.49 -10.79
N GLY A 369 -1.15 -2.97 -9.62
CA GLY A 369 -0.13 -2.40 -8.77
C GLY A 369 -0.75 -1.77 -7.54
N HIS A 370 -0.11 -0.75 -7.03
CA HIS A 370 -0.55 -0.06 -5.82
C HIS A 370 -0.71 1.43 -6.04
N MET A 371 -1.73 2.01 -5.41
CA MET A 371 -1.79 3.45 -5.17
C MET A 371 -1.07 3.75 -3.86
N VAL A 372 -0.24 4.79 -3.83
CA VAL A 372 0.46 5.22 -2.63
C VAL A 372 0.10 6.65 -2.29
N TYR A 373 -0.22 6.88 -1.04
CA TYR A 373 -0.51 8.18 -0.47
C TYR A 373 0.60 8.61 0.48
N TYR A 374 1.11 9.80 0.28
CA TYR A 374 2.14 10.44 1.11
C TYR A 374 1.61 11.73 1.74
N ASN A 375 1.73 11.87 3.06
CA ASN A 375 1.50 13.13 3.72
C ASN A 375 2.77 14.01 3.63
N MET A 376 2.83 14.88 2.61
CA MET A 376 4.03 15.65 2.29
C MET A 376 4.43 16.66 3.36
N ARG A 377 3.54 17.07 4.26
CA ARG A 377 3.94 17.88 5.43
C ARG A 377 4.92 17.16 6.34
N LYS A 378 4.85 15.82 6.36
CA LYS A 378 5.63 14.96 7.27
C LYS A 378 6.73 14.18 6.59
N VAL A 379 6.61 13.90 5.30
CA VAL A 379 7.59 13.10 4.53
C VAL A 379 8.39 13.91 3.52
N LYS A 380 8.02 15.15 3.19
CA LYS A 380 8.63 15.97 2.13
C LYS A 380 10.15 16.16 2.21
N LYS A 381 10.75 16.02 3.39
CA LYS A 381 12.20 16.09 3.59
C LYS A 381 12.85 14.70 3.64
N CYS A 382 12.12 13.69 3.17
CA CYS A 382 12.58 12.31 3.20
C CYS A 382 13.37 12.00 1.93
N ASN A 383 14.66 11.88 2.07
CA ASN A 383 15.55 11.36 1.03
C ASN A 383 15.90 9.88 1.31
N TRP A 384 15.06 9.20 2.09
CA TRP A 384 15.36 7.88 2.60
C TRP A 384 15.37 6.77 1.55
N GLN A 385 14.84 7.01 0.35
CA GLN A 385 15.06 6.13 -0.78
C GLN A 385 16.55 5.95 -1.08
N LEU A 386 17.30 7.04 -0.97
CA LEU A 386 18.73 7.07 -1.20
C LEU A 386 19.51 6.52 0.00
N ILE A 387 18.89 6.43 1.18
CA ILE A 387 19.48 5.82 2.37
C ILE A 387 18.81 4.48 2.65
N PRO A 388 19.55 3.39 2.75
CA PRO A 388 18.99 2.14 3.24
C PRO A 388 18.23 2.39 4.55
N SER A 389 17.01 1.89 4.66
CA SER A 389 16.13 2.14 5.82
C SER A 389 16.80 1.80 7.17
N LYS A 390 17.71 0.83 7.16
CA LYS A 390 18.53 0.44 8.33
C LYS A 390 19.51 1.51 8.82
N MET A 391 19.86 2.49 7.99
CA MET A 391 20.77 3.58 8.36
C MET A 391 20.06 4.79 8.97
N LEU A 392 18.75 4.92 8.77
CA LEU A 392 17.94 5.94 9.42
C LEU A 392 17.84 5.67 10.92
N SER A 393 17.72 6.72 11.74
CA SER A 393 17.32 6.53 13.13
C SER A 393 15.94 5.85 13.19
N PHE A 394 15.70 5.07 14.25
CA PHE A 394 14.41 4.39 14.41
C PHE A 394 13.23 5.38 14.38
N ASN A 395 13.35 6.51 15.06
CA ASN A 395 12.27 7.50 15.13
C ASN A 395 12.03 8.18 13.78
N THR A 396 13.08 8.49 13.02
CA THR A 396 12.95 9.07 11.69
C THR A 396 12.23 8.11 10.75
N TRP A 397 12.72 6.88 10.64
CA TRP A 397 12.10 5.84 9.83
C TRP A 397 10.62 5.63 10.21
N LEU A 398 10.31 5.50 11.50
CA LEU A 398 8.95 5.31 11.98
C LEU A 398 8.04 6.51 11.66
N SER A 399 8.56 7.74 11.72
CA SER A 399 7.79 8.93 11.38
C SER A 399 7.32 8.93 9.92
N TYR A 400 8.14 8.36 9.03
CA TYR A 400 7.78 8.26 7.61
C TYR A 400 6.73 7.20 7.35
N ILE A 401 6.97 5.95 7.77
CA ILE A 401 6.04 4.86 7.51
C ILE A 401 4.63 5.10 8.07
N LYS A 402 4.49 5.86 9.15
CA LYS A 402 3.19 6.26 9.71
C LYS A 402 2.39 7.21 8.81
N ASN A 403 3.07 7.92 7.92
CA ASN A 403 2.49 8.98 7.10
C ASN A 403 2.38 8.59 5.61
N ILE A 404 2.69 7.33 5.33
CA ILE A 404 2.51 6.70 4.01
C ILE A 404 1.41 5.64 4.14
N LYS A 405 0.51 5.63 3.17
CA LYS A 405 -0.53 4.61 3.07
C LYS A 405 -0.47 3.97 1.69
N VAL A 406 -0.69 2.67 1.64
CA VAL A 406 -0.65 1.89 0.41
C VAL A 406 -1.99 1.21 0.21
N SER A 407 -2.48 1.22 -1.03
CA SER A 407 -3.70 0.50 -1.39
C SER A 407 -3.46 -1.01 -1.40
N PRO A 408 -4.51 -1.82 -1.38
CA PRO A 408 -4.42 -3.21 -1.83
C PRO A 408 -3.85 -3.29 -3.26
N TYR A 409 -3.36 -4.46 -3.63
CA TYR A 409 -2.96 -4.76 -5.01
C TYR A 409 -4.19 -4.72 -5.90
N MET A 410 -4.28 -3.72 -6.77
CA MET A 410 -5.50 -3.42 -7.52
C MET A 410 -5.20 -3.13 -8.98
N LYS A 411 -6.24 -3.14 -9.81
CA LYS A 411 -6.15 -2.75 -11.21
C LYS A 411 -5.79 -1.27 -11.31
N LEU A 412 -4.79 -0.97 -12.11
CA LEU A 412 -4.35 0.38 -12.42
C LEU A 412 -4.46 0.72 -13.91
N GLY A 413 -4.52 -0.30 -14.79
CA GLY A 413 -4.23 -0.12 -16.19
C GLY A 413 -2.77 0.32 -16.35
N HIS A 414 -2.48 1.22 -17.29
CA HIS A 414 -1.12 1.78 -17.38
C HIS A 414 -0.76 2.64 -16.16
N GLY A 415 -1.75 3.24 -15.52
CA GLY A 415 -1.55 3.96 -14.26
C GLY A 415 -1.18 5.44 -14.41
N GLN A 416 -1.02 5.97 -15.60
CA GLN A 416 -0.64 7.39 -15.81
C GLN A 416 -1.72 8.38 -15.38
N SER A 417 -3.01 8.01 -15.49
CA SER A 417 -4.12 8.88 -15.11
C SER A 417 -4.47 8.72 -13.63
N VAL A 418 -3.87 9.53 -12.82
CA VAL A 418 -4.14 9.62 -11.37
C VAL A 418 -4.75 10.96 -11.05
N GLY A 419 -5.73 11.00 -10.17
CA GLY A 419 -6.30 12.23 -9.68
C GLY A 419 -6.54 12.21 -8.18
N SER A 420 -6.43 13.36 -7.55
CA SER A 420 -6.53 13.50 -6.11
C SER A 420 -7.50 14.62 -5.73
N THR A 421 -8.53 14.28 -4.96
CA THR A 421 -9.46 15.25 -4.38
C THR A 421 -9.33 15.27 -2.87
N LYS A 422 -10.12 16.06 -2.20
CA LYS A 422 -10.07 16.17 -0.74
C LYS A 422 -10.21 14.82 -0.02
N LYS A 423 -11.07 13.92 -0.53
CA LYS A 423 -11.42 12.66 0.14
C LYS A 423 -10.98 11.41 -0.60
N TYR A 424 -10.77 11.53 -1.90
CA TYR A 424 -10.60 10.40 -2.79
C TYR A 424 -9.37 10.53 -3.65
N VAL A 425 -8.93 9.39 -4.12
CA VAL A 425 -7.98 9.23 -5.21
C VAL A 425 -8.71 8.51 -6.33
N TYR A 426 -8.43 8.88 -7.55
CA TYR A 426 -8.99 8.28 -8.74
C TYR A 426 -7.86 7.72 -9.61
N VAL A 427 -8.14 6.62 -10.28
CA VAL A 427 -7.31 6.11 -11.35
C VAL A 427 -8.20 5.73 -12.52
N LEU A 428 -7.84 6.19 -13.71
CA LEU A 428 -8.47 5.76 -14.95
C LEU A 428 -7.76 4.50 -15.42
N ALA A 429 -8.26 3.36 -14.97
CA ALA A 429 -7.69 2.06 -15.25
C ALA A 429 -8.04 1.62 -16.65
N ASN A 430 -7.15 1.93 -17.55
CA ASN A 430 -7.25 1.47 -18.92
C ASN A 430 -5.89 1.12 -19.45
N TRP A 431 -5.83 -0.04 -20.06
CA TRP A 431 -4.69 -0.45 -20.84
C TRP A 431 -5.15 -1.26 -22.03
N ASN A 432 -4.72 -0.90 -23.18
CA ASN A 432 -5.07 -1.66 -24.36
C ASN A 432 -3.99 -1.60 -25.47
N ARG A 433 -2.91 -2.31 -25.28
CA ARG A 433 -1.99 -2.60 -26.39
C ARG A 433 -2.50 -3.71 -27.30
N SER A 434 -3.39 -4.56 -26.83
CA SER A 434 -3.76 -5.79 -27.57
C SER A 434 -5.07 -5.65 -28.32
N ASN A 435 -5.16 -4.74 -29.30
CA ASN A 435 -6.19 -4.74 -30.36
C ASN A 435 -7.66 -4.79 -29.93
N ASN A 436 -8.00 -4.45 -28.70
CA ASN A 436 -9.36 -4.53 -28.18
C ASN A 436 -9.99 -3.16 -28.08
N TRP A 437 -10.12 -2.53 -29.20
CA TRP A 437 -10.62 -1.18 -29.40
C TRP A 437 -12.07 -0.97 -28.92
N SER A 438 -12.79 -2.05 -28.68
CA SER A 438 -14.20 -1.97 -28.31
C SER A 438 -14.46 -1.86 -26.81
N ASN A 439 -13.43 -1.90 -25.97
CA ASN A 439 -13.62 -1.97 -24.53
C ASN A 439 -13.87 -0.62 -23.86
N SER A 440 -14.71 -0.67 -22.85
CA SER A 440 -14.91 0.44 -21.93
C SER A 440 -13.69 0.62 -21.01
N GLN A 441 -13.53 1.85 -20.54
CA GLN A 441 -12.58 2.20 -19.48
C GLN A 441 -13.23 2.10 -18.11
N GLU A 442 -12.42 1.92 -17.08
CA GLU A 442 -12.87 1.90 -15.70
C GLU A 442 -12.27 3.07 -14.93
N LEU A 443 -13.15 3.89 -14.34
CA LEU A 443 -12.75 4.89 -13.36
C LEU A 443 -12.88 4.26 -11.97
N ILE A 444 -11.77 4.10 -11.28
CA ILE A 444 -11.72 3.51 -9.96
C ILE A 444 -11.47 4.60 -8.94
N ARG A 445 -12.35 4.70 -7.95
CA ARG A 445 -12.25 5.61 -6.82
C ARG A 445 -11.78 4.88 -5.58
N VAL A 446 -10.78 5.45 -4.91
CA VAL A 446 -10.15 4.94 -3.69
C VAL A 446 -10.33 5.96 -2.57
N LYS A 447 -10.66 5.53 -1.36
CA LYS A 447 -10.75 6.41 -0.19
C LYS A 447 -9.36 6.75 0.34
N LYS A 448 -8.96 8.02 0.39
CA LYS A 448 -7.67 8.44 0.99
C LYS A 448 -7.47 7.99 2.44
N SER A 449 -8.56 7.90 3.21
CA SER A 449 -8.48 7.52 4.62
C SER A 449 -7.99 6.09 4.85
N THR A 450 -8.36 5.16 3.97
CA THR A 450 -8.07 3.72 4.09
C THR A 450 -7.25 3.16 2.94
N MET A 451 -7.17 3.86 1.82
CA MET A 451 -6.62 3.41 0.54
C MET A 451 -7.33 2.17 -0.02
N GLU A 452 -8.59 1.96 0.34
CA GLU A 452 -9.43 0.88 -0.18
C GLU A 452 -10.32 1.38 -1.32
N ILE A 453 -10.65 0.49 -2.26
CA ILE A 453 -11.56 0.78 -3.36
C ILE A 453 -12.93 1.13 -2.80
N ASP A 454 -13.44 2.32 -3.15
CA ASP A 454 -14.75 2.80 -2.80
C ASP A 454 -15.78 2.47 -3.88
N LYS A 455 -15.48 2.80 -5.13
CA LYS A 455 -16.39 2.57 -6.25
C LYS A 455 -15.64 2.42 -7.57
N ILE A 456 -16.23 1.66 -8.48
CA ILE A 456 -15.74 1.47 -9.84
C ILE A 456 -16.88 1.80 -10.80
N TRP A 457 -16.61 2.64 -11.78
CA TRP A 457 -17.51 2.94 -12.89
C TRP A 457 -16.89 2.46 -14.19
N THR A 458 -17.76 2.19 -15.16
CA THR A 458 -17.36 1.82 -16.51
C THR A 458 -18.00 2.79 -17.50
N PHE A 459 -17.22 3.33 -18.40
CA PHE A 459 -17.68 4.21 -19.45
C PHE A 459 -16.91 4.02 -20.74
N LYS A 460 -17.44 4.55 -21.83
CA LYS A 460 -16.83 4.49 -23.15
C LYS A 460 -17.14 5.78 -23.90
N VAL A 461 -16.13 6.33 -24.52
CA VAL A 461 -16.23 7.56 -25.32
C VAL A 461 -15.91 7.22 -26.75
N TRP A 462 -16.71 7.68 -27.70
CA TRP A 462 -16.40 7.57 -29.11
C TRP A 462 -16.96 8.76 -29.89
N ASN A 463 -16.37 9.01 -31.04
CA ASN A 463 -16.88 9.94 -32.04
C ASN A 463 -17.12 9.18 -33.33
N GLY A 464 -18.35 9.19 -33.83
CA GLY A 464 -18.78 8.47 -35.02
C GLY A 464 -19.09 7.01 -34.82
N SER A 465 -18.13 6.18 -34.41
CA SER A 465 -18.33 4.73 -34.26
C SER A 465 -17.86 4.19 -32.92
N ALA A 466 -18.76 3.45 -32.24
CA ALA A 466 -18.44 2.73 -31.01
C ALA A 466 -17.35 1.65 -31.17
N LYS A 467 -17.05 1.26 -32.42
CA LYS A 467 -15.98 0.31 -32.71
C LYS A 467 -14.60 0.92 -32.47
N TYR A 468 -14.49 2.25 -32.55
CA TYR A 468 -13.22 2.98 -32.38
C TYR A 468 -13.34 4.00 -31.25
N PRO A 469 -13.36 3.52 -29.99
CA PRO A 469 -13.48 4.42 -28.85
C PRO A 469 -12.21 5.26 -28.65
N ARG A 470 -12.41 6.41 -28.00
CA ARG A 470 -11.30 7.19 -27.46
C ARG A 470 -10.82 6.49 -26.20
N ILE A 471 -9.61 5.95 -26.24
CA ILE A 471 -8.98 5.29 -25.12
C ILE A 471 -7.99 6.27 -24.52
N PHE A 472 -8.28 6.72 -23.29
CA PHE A 472 -7.47 7.71 -22.62
C PHE A 472 -6.46 7.01 -21.72
N LEU A 473 -5.18 7.18 -21.98
CA LEU A 473 -4.08 6.79 -21.10
C LEU A 473 -3.78 7.90 -20.09
N ASN A 474 -3.97 9.15 -20.51
CA ASN A 474 -3.71 10.33 -19.71
C ASN A 474 -5.00 11.13 -19.47
N ALA A 475 -5.27 11.44 -18.23
CA ALA A 475 -6.39 12.29 -17.81
C ALA A 475 -6.07 12.97 -16.49
N ASP A 476 -6.56 14.19 -16.32
CA ASP A 476 -6.52 14.95 -15.09
C ASP A 476 -7.91 14.97 -14.45
N VAL A 477 -7.97 14.70 -13.14
CA VAL A 477 -9.22 14.67 -12.36
C VAL A 477 -9.41 16.00 -11.65
N ILE A 478 -10.27 16.82 -12.20
CA ILE A 478 -10.51 18.18 -11.72
C ILE A 478 -11.25 18.20 -10.38
N ASP A 479 -12.26 17.35 -10.27
CA ASP A 479 -13.05 17.17 -9.06
C ASP A 479 -13.67 15.77 -8.99
N ASP A 480 -14.52 15.51 -7.97
CA ASP A 480 -15.16 14.20 -7.78
C ASP A 480 -16.08 13.77 -8.94
N ASN A 481 -16.38 14.66 -9.88
CA ASN A 481 -17.34 14.44 -10.96
C ASN A 481 -16.81 14.82 -12.36
N THR A 482 -15.64 15.43 -12.45
CA THR A 482 -15.12 15.99 -13.71
C THR A 482 -13.67 15.56 -13.93
N LEU A 483 -13.38 15.09 -15.11
CA LEU A 483 -12.03 14.87 -15.58
C LEU A 483 -11.85 15.42 -16.99
N ILE A 484 -10.64 15.85 -17.31
CA ILE A 484 -10.21 16.18 -18.66
C ILE A 484 -9.28 15.06 -19.12
N ALA A 485 -9.57 14.48 -20.26
CA ALA A 485 -8.79 13.38 -20.82
C ALA A 485 -8.13 13.77 -22.14
N LEU A 486 -6.92 13.28 -22.32
CA LEU A 486 -6.14 13.48 -23.54
C LEU A 486 -6.22 12.23 -24.40
N PHE A 487 -6.52 12.42 -25.70
CA PHE A 487 -6.50 11.37 -26.70
C PHE A 487 -5.60 11.74 -27.87
N HIS A 488 -4.60 10.93 -28.14
CA HIS A 488 -3.81 11.06 -29.35
C HIS A 488 -4.56 10.40 -30.52
N ASN A 489 -5.03 11.23 -31.44
CA ASN A 489 -5.69 10.78 -32.67
C ASN A 489 -4.65 10.64 -33.79
N ALA A 490 -3.97 9.51 -33.82
CA ALA A 490 -2.90 9.23 -34.78
C ALA A 490 -3.37 9.32 -36.24
N SER A 491 -4.63 9.03 -36.55
CA SER A 491 -5.16 9.14 -37.93
C SER A 491 -5.40 10.59 -38.39
N LYS A 492 -5.53 11.53 -37.44
CA LYS A 492 -5.69 12.95 -37.69
C LYS A 492 -4.44 13.75 -37.33
N HIS A 493 -3.39 13.09 -36.85
CA HIS A 493 -2.15 13.72 -36.41
C HIS A 493 -2.40 14.87 -35.43
N ARG A 494 -3.18 14.62 -34.36
CA ARG A 494 -3.53 15.66 -33.39
C ARG A 494 -3.83 15.08 -32.02
N TYR A 495 -3.77 15.92 -31.00
CA TYR A 495 -4.22 15.62 -29.64
C TYR A 495 -5.60 16.21 -29.40
N GLU A 496 -6.56 15.40 -28.96
CA GLU A 496 -7.93 15.80 -28.64
C GLU A 496 -8.10 15.88 -27.12
N TYR A 497 -8.78 16.94 -26.65
CA TYR A 497 -9.09 17.15 -25.23
C TYR A 497 -10.56 16.89 -25.00
N TRP A 498 -10.86 16.03 -24.02
CA TRP A 498 -12.20 15.56 -23.73
C TRP A 498 -12.59 15.87 -22.29
N LYS A 499 -13.60 16.75 -22.09
CA LYS A 499 -14.22 16.99 -20.80
C LYS A 499 -15.23 15.89 -20.54
N ILE A 500 -15.01 15.09 -19.50
CA ILE A 500 -15.87 13.98 -19.09
C ILE A 500 -16.47 14.35 -17.75
N THR A 501 -17.80 14.39 -17.70
CA THR A 501 -18.55 14.69 -16.48
C THR A 501 -19.40 13.52 -16.06
N ARG A 502 -19.52 13.33 -14.75
CA ARG A 502 -20.27 12.23 -14.14
C ARG A 502 -21.41 12.77 -13.27
N SER A 503 -22.59 12.18 -13.42
CA SER A 503 -23.73 12.39 -12.53
C SER A 503 -24.25 11.03 -12.07
N GLY A 504 -24.10 10.72 -10.79
CA GLY A 504 -24.40 9.39 -10.28
C GLY A 504 -23.51 8.32 -10.93
N ASP A 505 -24.10 7.44 -11.71
CA ASP A 505 -23.41 6.39 -12.47
C ASP A 505 -23.37 6.66 -13.99
N SER A 506 -23.91 7.80 -14.42
CA SER A 506 -23.94 8.22 -15.81
C SER A 506 -22.80 9.16 -16.13
N PHE A 507 -22.28 9.05 -17.34
CA PHE A 507 -21.22 9.90 -17.87
C PHE A 507 -21.71 10.68 -19.08
N LYS A 508 -21.14 11.87 -19.24
CA LYS A 508 -21.22 12.68 -20.48
C LYS A 508 -19.80 13.07 -20.82
N ALA A 509 -19.47 13.09 -22.10
CA ALA A 509 -18.19 13.63 -22.55
C ALA A 509 -18.42 14.56 -23.73
N LYS A 510 -17.52 15.51 -23.86
CA LYS A 510 -17.49 16.50 -24.94
C LYS A 510 -16.06 16.74 -25.32
N GLU A 511 -15.75 16.72 -26.62
CA GLU A 511 -14.49 17.26 -27.12
C GLU A 511 -14.48 18.76 -26.89
N VAL A 512 -13.47 19.29 -26.24
CA VAL A 512 -13.39 20.71 -25.84
C VAL A 512 -12.23 21.45 -26.48
N GLY A 513 -11.39 20.76 -27.24
CA GLY A 513 -10.30 21.33 -27.97
C GLY A 513 -9.46 20.26 -28.66
N ALA A 514 -8.62 20.69 -29.59
CA ALA A 514 -7.64 19.82 -30.22
C ALA A 514 -6.43 20.67 -30.72
N THR A 515 -5.25 20.04 -30.73
CA THR A 515 -4.07 20.63 -31.42
C THR A 515 -4.23 20.55 -32.92
N GLY A 516 -3.54 21.43 -33.65
CA GLY A 516 -3.52 21.42 -35.12
C GLY A 516 -2.64 20.33 -35.73
N SER A 517 -1.73 19.77 -34.96
CA SER A 517 -0.79 18.73 -35.39
C SER A 517 -0.35 17.88 -34.19
N ASP A 518 0.41 16.80 -34.45
CA ASP A 518 1.17 16.10 -33.41
C ASP A 518 2.19 17.05 -32.76
N LEU A 519 2.45 16.86 -31.47
CA LEU A 519 3.41 17.68 -30.71
C LEU A 519 4.84 17.16 -30.86
N ILE A 520 5.02 15.87 -31.04
CA ILE A 520 6.30 15.22 -31.32
C ILE A 520 6.14 14.26 -32.48
N SER A 521 7.07 14.30 -33.44
CA SER A 521 7.14 13.28 -34.48
C SER A 521 7.66 11.97 -33.91
N ASN A 522 7.20 10.81 -34.44
CA ASN A 522 7.62 9.45 -34.06
C ASN A 522 7.04 8.88 -32.76
N SER A 523 5.71 8.78 -32.67
CA SER A 523 5.02 7.87 -31.72
C SER A 523 5.55 7.81 -30.28
N THR A 524 6.23 8.86 -29.82
CA THR A 524 6.64 8.96 -28.41
C THR A 524 5.39 9.05 -27.55
N GLU A 525 5.29 8.18 -26.55
CA GLU A 525 4.14 8.11 -25.67
C GLU A 525 4.07 9.37 -24.79
N VAL A 526 2.85 9.86 -24.56
CA VAL A 526 2.62 10.91 -23.57
C VAL A 526 2.84 10.36 -22.18
N GLN A 527 3.73 10.96 -21.42
CA GLN A 527 4.12 10.54 -20.09
C GLN A 527 3.34 11.24 -18.98
N GLY A 528 2.68 12.34 -19.27
CA GLY A 528 1.87 13.03 -18.28
C GLY A 528 0.99 14.11 -18.91
N PHE A 529 -0.14 14.39 -18.27
CA PHE A 529 -1.11 15.39 -18.70
C PHE A 529 -1.83 15.99 -17.50
N VAL A 530 -1.89 17.30 -17.42
CA VAL A 530 -2.66 18.05 -16.42
C VAL A 530 -3.25 19.32 -17.00
N TRP A 531 -4.35 19.78 -16.42
CA TRP A 531 -4.92 21.11 -16.64
C TRP A 531 -4.57 22.03 -15.46
N ASP A 532 -3.89 23.11 -15.75
CA ASP A 532 -3.67 24.18 -14.77
C ASP A 532 -4.78 25.23 -14.91
N SER A 533 -5.75 25.16 -14.01
CA SER A 533 -6.89 26.08 -13.99
C SER A 533 -6.51 27.53 -13.66
N ALA A 534 -5.37 27.77 -13.04
CA ALA A 534 -4.93 29.11 -12.69
C ALA A 534 -4.53 29.93 -13.93
N TYR A 535 -4.11 29.25 -14.98
CA TYR A 535 -3.66 29.86 -16.22
C TYR A 535 -4.45 29.44 -17.46
N ASP A 536 -5.45 28.56 -17.29
CA ASP A 536 -6.25 27.95 -18.36
C ASP A 536 -5.38 27.29 -19.43
N VAL A 537 -4.42 26.47 -19.00
CA VAL A 537 -3.48 25.77 -19.87
C VAL A 537 -3.41 24.29 -19.58
N TYR A 538 -3.11 23.50 -20.59
CA TYR A 538 -2.67 22.12 -20.43
C TYR A 538 -1.17 22.03 -20.40
N TYR A 539 -0.63 21.17 -19.56
CA TYR A 539 0.73 20.70 -19.67
C TYR A 539 0.73 19.25 -20.12
N ILE A 540 1.53 18.96 -21.13
CA ILE A 540 1.71 17.62 -21.71
C ILE A 540 3.19 17.28 -21.63
N ALA A 541 3.54 16.22 -20.91
CA ALA A 541 4.91 15.76 -20.81
C ALA A 541 5.20 14.59 -21.75
N PHE A 542 6.35 14.63 -22.33
CA PHE A 542 7.07 13.52 -22.95
C PHE A 542 8.43 13.41 -22.25
N ASN A 543 9.21 12.40 -22.58
CA ASN A 543 10.57 12.34 -22.05
C ASN A 543 11.37 13.57 -22.48
N ASP A 544 11.93 14.26 -21.50
CA ASP A 544 12.66 15.52 -21.65
C ASP A 544 11.90 16.72 -22.29
N TYR A 545 10.59 16.58 -22.53
CA TYR A 545 9.79 17.69 -23.07
C TYR A 545 8.55 17.95 -22.21
N LEU A 546 8.26 19.24 -22.04
CA LEU A 546 7.03 19.73 -21.42
C LEU A 546 6.40 20.78 -22.33
N PHE A 547 5.21 20.50 -22.88
CA PHE A 547 4.46 21.41 -23.72
C PHE A 547 3.43 22.16 -22.89
N LYS A 548 3.31 23.47 -23.12
CA LYS A 548 2.30 24.38 -22.59
C LYS A 548 1.30 24.72 -23.67
N ILE A 549 0.07 24.26 -23.56
CA ILE A 549 -0.98 24.37 -24.58
C ILE A 549 -2.17 25.13 -24.00
N GLY A 550 -2.76 26.01 -24.75
CA GLY A 550 -4.00 26.71 -24.37
C GLY A 550 -5.13 25.72 -24.15
N ALA A 551 -5.86 25.83 -23.02
CA ALA A 551 -6.97 24.95 -22.72
C ALA A 551 -8.34 25.49 -23.19
N GLY A 552 -8.56 26.80 -23.13
CA GLY A 552 -9.80 27.43 -23.54
C GLY A 552 -11.02 27.00 -22.73
N LEU A 553 -10.84 26.46 -21.54
CA LEU A 553 -11.92 25.98 -20.70
C LEU A 553 -12.60 27.11 -19.92
N ASP A 554 -11.79 28.07 -19.48
CA ASP A 554 -12.23 29.26 -18.74
C ASP A 554 -12.25 30.51 -19.63
N GLY A 555 -11.98 30.35 -20.95
CA GLY A 555 -11.97 31.42 -21.92
C GLY A 555 -10.70 32.29 -21.89
N GLY A 556 -9.68 31.89 -21.12
CA GLY A 556 -8.43 32.63 -20.99
C GLY A 556 -7.45 32.43 -22.16
N THR A 557 -7.46 31.25 -22.77
CA THR A 557 -6.56 30.88 -23.85
C THR A 557 -7.29 30.16 -24.98
N GLU A 558 -6.69 30.14 -26.16
CA GLU A 558 -7.24 29.45 -27.33
C GLU A 558 -6.97 27.94 -27.22
N ALA A 559 -8.03 27.12 -27.25
CA ALA A 559 -7.93 25.68 -27.07
C ALA A 559 -7.08 24.99 -28.12
N GLY A 560 -6.03 24.32 -27.72
CA GLY A 560 -5.11 23.58 -28.59
C GLY A 560 -3.96 24.39 -29.12
N LYS A 561 -3.87 25.70 -28.82
CA LYS A 561 -2.77 26.58 -29.26
C LYS A 561 -1.49 26.24 -28.47
N LEU A 562 -0.39 26.02 -29.20
CA LEU A 562 0.92 25.93 -28.55
C LEU A 562 1.33 27.32 -28.03
N LEU A 563 1.55 27.42 -26.73
CA LEU A 563 1.98 28.63 -26.05
C LEU A 563 3.48 28.62 -25.79
N ASN A 564 4.03 27.47 -25.40
CA ASN A 564 5.46 27.27 -25.21
C ASN A 564 5.78 25.78 -25.16
N TYR A 565 7.05 25.43 -25.28
CA TYR A 565 7.58 24.14 -24.87
C TYR A 565 8.90 24.32 -24.13
N TYR A 566 9.26 23.35 -23.34
CA TYR A 566 10.47 23.33 -22.51
C TYR A 566 11.21 22.02 -22.79
N LYS A 567 12.42 22.11 -23.31
CA LYS A 567 13.30 20.96 -23.54
C LYS A 567 14.31 20.84 -22.40
N PHE A 568 14.21 19.78 -21.66
CA PHE A 568 15.17 19.39 -20.62
C PHE A 568 16.25 18.49 -21.23
N ASP A 569 17.30 18.25 -20.47
CA ASP A 569 18.36 17.28 -20.74
C ASP A 569 18.60 16.48 -19.45
N THR A 570 17.61 15.67 -19.08
CA THR A 570 17.69 14.86 -17.88
C THR A 570 18.28 13.49 -18.16
N GLY A 571 18.14 13.00 -19.39
CA GLY A 571 18.46 11.63 -19.79
C GLY A 571 17.64 10.60 -19.02
N ARG A 572 16.44 10.97 -18.52
CA ARG A 572 15.61 10.13 -17.64
C ARG A 572 14.18 10.05 -18.15
N GLU A 573 13.52 9.00 -17.73
CA GLU A 573 12.13 8.77 -18.07
C GLU A 573 11.21 9.66 -17.21
N PHE A 574 10.40 10.47 -17.89
CA PHE A 574 9.31 11.22 -17.27
C PHE A 574 8.13 10.28 -17.06
N GLU A 575 7.46 10.39 -15.91
CA GLU A 575 6.34 9.53 -15.55
C GLU A 575 5.33 10.27 -14.68
N GLY A 576 4.37 10.87 -15.34
CA GLY A 576 3.29 11.58 -14.69
C GLY A 576 3.56 13.05 -14.42
N LEU A 577 2.48 13.82 -14.54
CA LEU A 577 2.37 15.21 -14.11
C LEU A 577 1.30 15.31 -13.03
N GLY A 578 1.47 16.27 -12.12
CA GLY A 578 0.45 16.65 -11.16
C GLY A 578 0.42 18.16 -11.02
N SER A 579 -0.75 18.74 -10.79
CA SER A 579 -0.87 20.18 -10.56
C SER A 579 -1.76 20.48 -9.35
N TYR A 580 -1.41 21.53 -8.63
CA TYR A 580 -2.24 22.02 -7.54
C TYR A 580 -2.05 23.52 -7.32
N LYS A 581 -3.11 24.29 -7.51
CA LYS A 581 -3.13 25.76 -7.30
C LYS A 581 -2.05 26.50 -8.08
N GLY A 582 -1.83 26.15 -9.33
CA GLY A 582 -0.85 26.77 -10.19
C GLY A 582 0.59 26.33 -9.93
N GLU A 583 0.81 25.35 -9.05
CA GLU A 583 2.09 24.65 -8.91
C GLU A 583 2.06 23.38 -9.74
N LEU A 584 3.11 23.14 -10.50
CA LEU A 584 3.26 21.99 -11.39
C LEU A 584 4.36 21.07 -10.87
N TYR A 585 4.14 19.77 -11.01
CA TYR A 585 5.06 18.72 -10.57
C TYR A 585 5.22 17.68 -11.66
N VAL A 586 6.42 17.13 -11.75
CA VAL A 586 6.75 16.00 -12.63
C VAL A 586 7.40 14.89 -11.83
N ASN A 587 7.13 13.66 -12.20
CA ASN A 587 7.86 12.51 -11.69
C ASN A 587 8.89 12.02 -12.69
N LEU A 588 10.08 11.70 -12.22
CA LEU A 588 11.11 11.03 -13.00
C LEU A 588 11.39 9.66 -12.38
N ASN A 589 11.63 8.67 -13.23
CA ASN A 589 12.09 7.35 -12.78
C ASN A 589 13.62 7.25 -12.82
N HIS A 590 14.19 6.24 -12.17
CA HIS A 590 15.61 5.86 -12.14
C HIS A 590 16.60 6.94 -11.64
N PRO A 591 16.61 7.31 -10.34
CA PRO A 591 15.72 6.88 -9.25
C PRO A 591 14.37 7.61 -9.31
N THR A 592 13.35 7.00 -8.72
CA THR A 592 12.02 7.60 -8.71
C THR A 592 11.97 8.80 -7.76
N GLU A 593 11.66 9.96 -8.31
CA GLU A 593 11.55 11.21 -7.57
C GLU A 593 10.47 12.11 -8.14
N THR A 594 9.86 12.92 -7.29
CA THR A 594 8.97 14.01 -7.70
C THR A 594 9.73 15.33 -7.63
N LEU A 595 9.64 16.08 -8.71
CA LEU A 595 10.27 17.40 -8.83
C LEU A 595 9.18 18.47 -9.00
N LYS A 596 9.43 19.64 -8.46
CA LYS A 596 8.61 20.82 -8.70
C LYS A 596 9.12 21.54 -9.95
N VAL A 597 8.19 22.00 -10.76
CA VAL A 597 8.50 22.79 -11.94
C VAL A 597 8.38 24.28 -11.55
N ASP A 598 9.45 25.04 -11.76
CA ASP A 598 9.50 26.47 -11.48
C ASP A 598 10.01 27.26 -12.70
N HIS A 599 9.93 28.58 -12.63
CA HIS A 599 10.37 29.53 -13.68
C HIS A 599 9.64 29.40 -15.02
N ILE A 600 8.56 28.63 -15.09
CA ILE A 600 7.71 28.59 -16.30
C ILE A 600 7.21 30.02 -16.58
N THR A 601 7.45 30.52 -17.77
CA THR A 601 6.92 31.81 -18.23
C THR A 601 5.39 31.81 -18.12
N LYS A 602 4.87 32.73 -17.30
CA LYS A 602 3.43 32.85 -17.01
C LYS A 602 2.65 33.35 -18.21
#